data_017a4b32462bfae0cd93970728439da6
#
_entry.id   017a4b32462bfae0cd93970728439da6
#
_cell.length_a   1.000
_cell.length_b   1.000
_cell.length_c   1.000
_cell.angle_alpha   90.00
_cell.angle_beta   90.00
_cell.angle_gamma   90.00
#
_symmetry.space_group_name_H-M   'P 1'
#
loop_
_entity.id
_entity.type
_entity.pdbx_description
1 polymer ?
#
loop_
_entity_poly.entity_id
_entity_poly.type
_entity_poly.pdbx_seq_one_letter_code
_entity_poly.pdbx_strand_id
1 'polypeptide(L)'
;MVKKVVNTSGKRKTAVARATVQKGSGIVRINSTPVELYEPEIARWKIIEPLQIAGDHLDKVNIDVNVKGGGFMSQASAVRTAIAKGLLEYTGDPSLKIAFLDHDRSLLVSDSRRKEPKKPLGRGARRKRQKSYR
;
A
#
# COMPACT_ATOMS: atom_id res chain seq x y z
N MET A 1 -23.09 -20.48 -8.81
CA MET A 1 -22.43 -19.91 -7.60
C MET A 1 -21.83 -18.56 -7.94
N VAL A 2 -22.17 -17.55 -7.17
CA VAL A 2 -21.54 -16.23 -7.29
C VAL A 2 -20.15 -16.31 -6.68
N LYS A 3 -19.11 -15.99 -7.48
CA LYS A 3 -17.74 -15.91 -6.96
C LYS A 3 -17.60 -14.63 -6.12
N LYS A 4 -17.14 -14.77 -4.89
CA LYS A 4 -16.84 -13.59 -4.06
C LYS A 4 -15.60 -12.89 -4.61
N VAL A 5 -15.78 -11.65 -5.02
CA VAL A 5 -14.70 -10.77 -5.48
C VAL A 5 -14.76 -9.48 -4.67
N VAL A 6 -13.64 -9.07 -4.13
CA VAL A 6 -13.52 -7.86 -3.32
C VAL A 6 -12.56 -6.89 -4.00
N ASN A 7 -13.00 -5.66 -4.18
CA ASN A 7 -12.18 -4.58 -4.73
C ASN A 7 -11.90 -3.56 -3.63
N THR A 8 -10.62 -3.28 -3.41
CA THR A 8 -10.19 -2.28 -2.43
C THR A 8 -9.17 -1.34 -3.04
N SER A 9 -8.92 -0.24 -2.37
CA SER A 9 -7.94 0.74 -2.81
C SER A 9 -7.04 1.19 -1.67
N GLY A 10 -5.81 1.54 -2.03
CA GLY A 10 -4.85 2.17 -1.13
C GLY A 10 -4.25 3.39 -1.81
N LYS A 11 -3.90 4.38 -1.03
CA LYS A 11 -3.34 5.62 -1.53
C LYS A 11 -2.19 6.09 -0.64
N ARG A 12 -1.13 6.56 -1.27
CA ARG A 12 -0.02 7.22 -0.58
C ARG A 12 0.54 8.34 -1.47
N LYS A 13 0.47 9.58 -1.01
CA LYS A 13 0.82 10.76 -1.83
C LYS A 13 0.02 10.74 -3.15
N THR A 14 0.70 10.69 -4.29
CA THR A 14 0.04 10.62 -5.61
C THR A 14 -0.15 9.20 -6.14
N ALA A 15 0.41 8.20 -5.46
CA ALA A 15 0.24 6.80 -5.85
C ALA A 15 -1.12 6.28 -5.41
N VAL A 16 -1.83 5.63 -6.34
CA VAL A 16 -3.12 4.98 -6.10
C VAL A 16 -3.02 3.52 -6.53
N ALA A 17 -3.32 2.61 -5.62
CA ALA A 17 -3.36 1.18 -5.88
C ALA A 17 -4.80 0.67 -5.77
N ARG A 18 -5.17 -0.21 -6.69
CA ARG A 18 -6.46 -0.91 -6.68
C ARG A 18 -6.20 -2.39 -6.63
N ALA A 19 -6.69 -3.05 -5.60
CA ALA A 19 -6.54 -4.48 -5.41
C ALA A 19 -7.85 -5.20 -5.67
N THR A 20 -7.78 -6.32 -6.38
CA THR A 20 -8.88 -7.25 -6.58
C THR A 20 -8.51 -8.55 -5.89
N VAL A 21 -9.31 -8.97 -4.92
CA VAL A 21 -9.12 -10.20 -4.17
C VAL A 21 -10.21 -11.18 -4.56
N GLN A 22 -9.81 -12.36 -4.96
CA GLN A 22 -10.73 -13.43 -5.36
C GLN A 22 -10.24 -14.78 -4.84
N LYS A 23 -11.09 -15.78 -4.85
CA LYS A 23 -10.71 -17.14 -4.46
C LYS A 23 -9.60 -17.65 -5.38
N GLY A 24 -8.54 -18.22 -4.79
CA GLY A 24 -7.40 -18.70 -5.57
C GLY A 24 -6.43 -19.56 -4.76
N SER A 25 -5.17 -19.51 -5.15
CA SER A 25 -4.10 -20.38 -4.66
C SER A 25 -2.89 -19.64 -4.05
N GLY A 26 -3.06 -18.39 -3.68
CA GLY A 26 -2.00 -17.61 -3.03
C GLY A 26 -1.13 -16.80 -3.99
N ILE A 27 -1.59 -16.56 -5.21
CA ILE A 27 -0.85 -15.78 -6.19
C ILE A 27 -1.12 -14.29 -5.96
N VAL A 28 -0.04 -13.53 -5.85
CA VAL A 28 -0.11 -12.05 -5.72
C VAL A 28 0.66 -11.42 -6.87
N ARG A 29 0.00 -10.56 -7.61
CA ARG A 29 0.59 -9.82 -8.74
C ARG A 29 0.38 -8.33 -8.59
N ILE A 30 1.40 -7.58 -8.98
CA ILE A 30 1.37 -6.12 -8.98
C ILE A 30 1.69 -5.67 -10.40
N ASN A 31 0.74 -5.00 -11.07
CA ASN A 31 0.83 -4.63 -12.48
C ASN A 31 1.23 -5.82 -13.37
N SER A 32 0.60 -6.98 -13.14
CA SER A 32 0.85 -8.25 -13.86
C SER A 32 2.22 -8.89 -13.56
N THR A 33 2.99 -8.35 -12.63
CA THR A 33 4.28 -8.90 -12.20
C THR A 33 4.11 -9.64 -10.87
N PRO A 34 4.54 -10.91 -10.75
CA PRO A 34 4.50 -11.60 -9.46
C PRO A 34 5.27 -10.82 -8.38
N VAL A 35 4.78 -10.86 -7.15
CA VAL A 35 5.40 -10.11 -6.05
C VAL A 35 6.86 -10.52 -5.80
N GLU A 36 7.20 -11.77 -6.05
CA GLU A 36 8.56 -12.31 -5.88
C GLU A 36 9.56 -11.66 -6.84
N LEU A 37 9.08 -11.16 -7.97
CA LEU A 37 9.89 -10.51 -9.01
C LEU A 37 9.78 -8.99 -8.99
N TYR A 38 9.04 -8.44 -8.02
CA TYR A 38 8.84 -6.99 -7.93
C TYR A 38 10.13 -6.27 -7.52
N GLU A 39 10.50 -5.24 -8.25
CA GLU A 39 11.66 -4.42 -7.96
C GLU A 39 11.26 -2.97 -7.64
N PRO A 40 12.02 -2.26 -6.81
CA PRO A 40 13.23 -2.68 -6.07
C PRO A 40 12.93 -3.57 -4.85
N GLU A 41 13.93 -4.25 -4.35
CA GLU A 41 13.83 -5.18 -3.23
C GLU A 41 13.22 -4.54 -1.97
N ILE A 42 13.59 -3.32 -1.65
CA ILE A 42 13.05 -2.59 -0.49
C ILE A 42 11.53 -2.42 -0.61
N ALA A 43 11.05 -2.06 -1.79
CA ALA A 43 9.62 -1.93 -2.05
C ALA A 43 8.92 -3.30 -1.96
N ARG A 44 9.53 -4.35 -2.47
CA ARG A 44 9.04 -5.73 -2.38
C ARG A 44 8.84 -6.16 -0.92
N TRP A 45 9.81 -5.94 -0.06
CA TRP A 45 9.71 -6.26 1.35
C TRP A 45 8.54 -5.55 2.03
N LYS A 46 8.32 -4.31 1.70
CA LYS A 46 7.21 -3.53 2.21
C LYS A 46 5.84 -4.09 1.78
N ILE A 47 5.74 -4.56 0.56
CA ILE A 47 4.52 -5.18 0.02
C ILE A 47 4.27 -6.55 0.64
N ILE A 48 5.31 -7.32 0.92
CA ILE A 48 5.23 -8.65 1.51
C ILE A 48 4.74 -8.62 2.96
N GLU A 49 4.97 -7.53 3.68
CA GLU A 49 4.62 -7.37 5.08
C GLU A 49 3.17 -7.80 5.43
N PRO A 50 2.11 -7.27 4.79
CA PRO A 50 0.75 -7.72 5.08
C PRO A 50 0.49 -9.18 4.67
N LEU A 51 1.22 -9.69 3.68
CA LEU A 51 1.08 -11.08 3.24
C LEU A 51 1.60 -12.05 4.31
N GLN A 52 2.71 -11.71 4.97
CA GLN A 52 3.26 -12.50 6.06
C GLN A 52 2.35 -12.51 7.28
N ILE A 53 1.73 -11.36 7.59
CA ILE A 53 0.79 -11.25 8.71
C ILE A 53 -0.48 -12.08 8.44
N ALA A 54 -0.95 -12.09 7.19
CA ALA A 54 -2.13 -12.85 6.80
C ALA A 54 -1.93 -14.38 6.89
N GLY A 55 -0.70 -14.85 6.66
CA GLY A 55 -0.36 -16.26 6.79
C GLY A 55 -1.26 -17.19 5.97
N ASP A 56 -1.97 -18.10 6.63
CA ASP A 56 -2.83 -19.12 5.98
C ASP A 56 -3.98 -18.54 5.16
N HIS A 57 -4.41 -17.31 5.43
CA HIS A 57 -5.46 -16.65 4.66
C HIS A 57 -5.02 -16.38 3.22
N LEU A 58 -3.74 -16.19 2.99
CA LEU A 58 -3.18 -15.92 1.67
C LEU A 58 -3.35 -17.10 0.73
N ASP A 59 -3.19 -18.33 1.21
CA ASP A 59 -3.25 -19.54 0.39
C ASP A 59 -4.61 -19.78 -0.27
N LYS A 60 -5.62 -19.10 0.20
CA LYS A 60 -7.02 -19.26 -0.26
C LYS A 60 -7.44 -18.21 -1.28
N VAL A 61 -6.58 -17.24 -1.58
CA VAL A 61 -6.93 -16.09 -2.41
C VAL A 61 -5.87 -15.78 -3.47
N ASN A 62 -6.31 -15.19 -4.56
CA ASN A 62 -5.42 -14.52 -5.51
C ASN A 62 -5.67 -13.01 -5.42
N ILE A 63 -4.60 -12.24 -5.48
CA ILE A 63 -4.65 -10.79 -5.38
C ILE A 63 -3.97 -10.19 -6.60
N ASP A 64 -4.73 -9.40 -7.37
CA ASP A 64 -4.21 -8.62 -8.48
C ASP A 64 -4.29 -7.14 -8.11
N VAL A 65 -3.17 -6.45 -8.21
CA VAL A 65 -3.07 -5.03 -7.86
C VAL A 65 -2.61 -4.22 -9.06
N ASN A 66 -3.34 -3.16 -9.37
CA ASN A 66 -2.92 -2.14 -10.32
C ASN A 66 -2.55 -0.88 -9.56
N VAL A 67 -1.35 -0.37 -9.77
CA VAL A 67 -0.86 0.84 -9.13
C VAL A 67 -0.34 1.82 -10.16
N LYS A 68 -0.67 3.10 -9.94
CA LYS A 68 -0.26 4.21 -10.82
C LYS A 68 0.09 5.44 -9.98
N GLY A 69 0.98 6.24 -10.52
CA GLY A 69 1.38 7.52 -9.93
C GLY A 69 2.43 7.40 -8.84
N GLY A 70 3.03 8.51 -8.49
CA GLY A 70 4.05 8.59 -7.46
C GLY A 70 5.36 7.87 -7.76
N GLY A 71 6.21 7.76 -6.78
CA GLY A 71 7.45 7.02 -6.85
C GLY A 71 7.30 5.57 -6.37
N PHE A 72 8.35 4.77 -6.53
CA PHE A 72 8.30 3.33 -6.20
C PHE A 72 7.96 3.04 -4.73
N MET A 73 8.42 3.86 -3.78
CA MET A 73 8.09 3.66 -2.36
C MET A 73 6.65 4.08 -2.03
N SER A 74 6.15 5.14 -2.65
CA SER A 74 4.75 5.54 -2.52
C SER A 74 3.82 4.49 -3.11
N GLN A 75 4.18 3.92 -4.26
CA GLN A 75 3.47 2.81 -4.87
C GLN A 75 3.46 1.58 -3.95
N ALA A 76 4.60 1.22 -3.36
CA ALA A 76 4.69 0.12 -2.42
C ALA A 76 3.78 0.33 -1.20
N SER A 77 3.75 1.54 -0.64
CA SER A 77 2.86 1.88 0.47
C SER A 77 1.39 1.79 0.10
N ALA A 78 1.02 2.28 -1.09
CA ALA A 78 -0.34 2.20 -1.59
C ALA A 78 -0.80 0.74 -1.81
N VAL A 79 0.06 -0.06 -2.42
CA VAL A 79 -0.19 -1.51 -2.64
C VAL A 79 -0.33 -2.24 -1.31
N ARG A 80 0.54 -1.98 -0.36
CA ARG A 80 0.49 -2.54 0.99
C ARG A 80 -0.85 -2.30 1.66
N THR A 81 -1.33 -1.08 1.63
CA THR A 81 -2.63 -0.71 2.20
C THR A 81 -3.80 -1.38 1.46
N ALA A 82 -3.76 -1.40 0.13
CA ALA A 82 -4.80 -2.04 -0.67
C ALA A 82 -4.90 -3.54 -0.40
N ILE A 83 -3.78 -4.24 -0.31
CA ILE A 83 -3.71 -5.67 -0.01
C ILE A 83 -4.26 -5.95 1.40
N ALA A 84 -3.83 -5.19 2.40
CA ALA A 84 -4.28 -5.38 3.78
C ALA A 84 -5.80 -5.19 3.90
N LYS A 85 -6.35 -4.15 3.31
CA LYS A 85 -7.79 -3.91 3.27
C LYS A 85 -8.55 -5.02 2.52
N GLY A 86 -8.00 -5.46 1.40
CA GLY A 86 -8.60 -6.52 0.58
C GLY A 86 -8.67 -7.85 1.31
N LEU A 87 -7.61 -8.24 1.96
CA LEU A 87 -7.55 -9.47 2.77
C LEU A 87 -8.55 -9.41 3.92
N LEU A 88 -8.60 -8.28 4.63
CA LEU A 88 -9.52 -8.10 5.75
C LEU A 88 -10.98 -8.17 5.32
N GLU A 89 -11.33 -7.50 4.24
CA GLU A 89 -12.70 -7.48 3.71
C GLU A 89 -13.11 -8.84 3.13
N TYR A 90 -12.18 -9.53 2.50
CA TYR A 90 -12.44 -10.87 1.94
C TYR A 90 -12.64 -11.91 3.02
N THR A 91 -11.77 -11.95 4.04
CA THR A 91 -11.83 -12.95 5.11
C THR A 91 -12.86 -12.61 6.18
N GLY A 92 -13.06 -11.32 6.47
CA GLY A 92 -13.94 -10.86 7.55
C GLY A 92 -13.50 -11.28 8.94
N ASP A 93 -12.24 -11.63 9.13
CA ASP A 93 -11.70 -12.14 10.40
C ASP A 93 -11.29 -10.98 11.32
N PRO A 94 -11.93 -10.83 12.50
CA PRO A 94 -11.54 -9.78 13.46
C PRO A 94 -10.12 -9.93 14.00
N SER A 95 -9.63 -11.15 14.14
CA SER A 95 -8.26 -11.38 14.64
C SER A 95 -7.20 -10.88 13.66
N LEU A 96 -7.44 -11.01 12.35
CA LEU A 96 -6.57 -10.45 11.31
C LEU A 96 -6.52 -8.93 11.39
N LYS A 97 -7.65 -8.29 11.64
CA LYS A 97 -7.72 -6.83 11.84
C LYS A 97 -6.87 -6.38 13.02
N ILE A 98 -6.97 -7.09 14.13
CA ILE A 98 -6.18 -6.81 15.33
C ILE A 98 -4.69 -6.99 15.04
N ALA A 99 -4.31 -8.06 14.35
CA ALA A 99 -2.91 -8.31 13.97
C ALA A 99 -2.33 -7.20 13.10
N PHE A 100 -3.08 -6.70 12.11
CA PHE A 100 -2.65 -5.58 11.29
C PHE A 100 -2.49 -4.29 12.09
N LEU A 101 -3.44 -3.98 12.97
CA LEU A 101 -3.39 -2.77 13.80
C LEU A 101 -2.26 -2.80 14.82
N ASP A 102 -1.97 -3.96 15.40
CA ASP A 102 -0.86 -4.14 16.34
C ASP A 102 0.50 -4.02 15.65
N HIS A 103 0.60 -4.47 14.39
CA HIS A 103 1.82 -4.35 13.62
C HIS A 103 2.05 -2.92 13.15
N ASP A 104 1.08 -2.34 12.45
CA ASP A 104 1.13 -0.95 11.97
C ASP A 104 -0.27 -0.47 11.60
N ARG A 105 -0.70 0.62 12.22
CA ARG A 105 -1.98 1.25 11.93
C ARG A 105 -2.10 1.70 10.46
N SER A 106 -0.99 2.07 9.83
CA SER A 106 -0.99 2.54 8.44
C SER A 106 -1.32 1.47 7.40
N LEU A 107 -1.37 0.18 7.81
CA LEU A 107 -1.87 -0.90 6.95
C LEU A 107 -3.35 -0.73 6.59
N LEU A 108 -4.16 -0.21 7.51
CA LEU A 108 -5.61 -0.09 7.34
C LEU A 108 -6.08 1.35 7.19
N VAL A 109 -5.33 2.30 7.72
CA VAL A 109 -5.68 3.73 7.69
C VAL A 109 -4.77 4.44 6.70
N SER A 110 -5.36 5.20 5.79
CA SER A 110 -4.60 5.97 4.81
C SER A 110 -3.73 7.03 5.49
N ASP A 111 -2.48 7.12 5.06
CA ASP A 111 -1.56 8.15 5.49
C ASP A 111 -1.76 9.39 4.62
N SER A 112 -2.30 10.45 5.21
CA SER A 112 -2.63 11.70 4.51
C SER A 112 -1.46 12.69 4.43
N ARG A 113 -0.30 12.34 4.99
CA ARG A 113 0.85 13.26 5.00
C ARG A 113 1.32 13.56 3.59
N ARG A 114 1.50 14.84 3.31
CA ARG A 114 2.04 15.35 2.04
C ARG A 114 3.08 16.42 2.29
N LYS A 115 4.00 16.56 1.35
CA LYS A 115 4.97 17.65 1.40
C LYS A 115 4.24 18.98 1.26
N GLU A 116 4.52 19.92 2.15
CA GLU A 116 4.01 21.29 2.06
C GLU A 116 4.51 21.94 0.76
N PRO A 117 3.64 22.61 0.00
CA PRO A 117 4.03 23.22 -1.27
C PRO A 117 5.12 24.28 -1.10
N LYS A 118 6.08 24.28 -1.99
CA LYS A 118 7.11 25.31 -2.06
C LYS A 118 6.47 26.66 -2.35
N LYS A 119 6.89 27.70 -1.63
CA LYS A 119 6.45 29.08 -1.83
C LYS A 119 7.49 29.88 -2.60
N PRO A 120 7.10 30.98 -3.29
CA PRO A 120 8.04 31.86 -3.96
C PRO A 120 9.08 32.44 -3.01
N LEU A 121 10.22 32.85 -3.55
CA LEU A 121 11.33 33.50 -2.83
C LEU A 121 12.09 32.61 -1.84
N GLY A 122 11.91 31.30 -1.94
CA GLY A 122 12.64 30.33 -1.12
C GLY A 122 12.84 28.99 -1.82
N ARG A 123 13.72 28.16 -1.29
CA ARG A 123 14.00 26.81 -1.81
C ARG A 123 13.02 25.75 -1.34
N GLY A 124 12.18 26.08 -0.38
CA GLY A 124 11.21 25.15 0.20
C GLY A 124 9.97 25.88 0.69
N ALA A 125 9.08 25.13 1.35
CA ALA A 125 7.84 25.68 1.87
C ALA A 125 8.07 26.76 2.93
N ARG A 126 9.05 26.55 3.80
CA ARG A 126 9.37 27.45 4.92
C ARG A 126 10.78 28.00 4.86
N ARG A 127 11.62 27.43 4.02
CA ARG A 127 12.99 27.90 3.84
C ARG A 127 12.99 29.10 2.92
N LYS A 128 13.27 30.26 3.47
CA LYS A 128 13.40 31.51 2.74
C LYS A 128 14.85 31.77 2.32
N ARG A 129 15.02 32.76 1.47
CA ARG A 129 16.34 33.26 1.07
C ARG A 129 17.15 33.65 2.31
N GLN A 130 18.43 33.28 2.32
CA GLN A 130 19.32 33.67 3.40
C GLN A 130 19.44 35.19 3.52
N LYS A 131 19.26 35.69 4.72
CA LYS A 131 19.42 37.10 5.03
C LYS A 131 20.75 37.32 5.73
N SER A 132 21.41 38.42 5.41
CA SER A 132 22.59 38.91 6.13
C SER A 132 22.19 40.12 6.97
N TYR A 133 22.59 40.13 8.23
CA TYR A 133 22.30 41.22 9.18
C TYR A 133 23.56 42.03 9.49
N ARG A 134 24.49 42.12 8.54
CA ARG A 134 25.67 43.01 8.67
C ARG A 134 25.29 44.46 8.51
#